data_7763214eb7233ffcaa2df10a5203d158
#
_entry.id   7763214eb7233ffcaa2df10a5203d158
#
_cell.length_a   1.000
_cell.length_b   1.000
_cell.length_c   1.000
_cell.angle_alpha   90.00
_cell.angle_beta   90.00
_cell.angle_gamma   90.00
#
_symmetry.space_group_name_H-M   'P 1'
#
loop_
_entity.id
_entity.type
_entity.pdbx_description
1 polymer ?
#
loop_
_entity_poly.entity_id
_entity_poly.type
_entity_poly.pdbx_seq_one_letter_code
_entity_poly.pdbx_strand_id
1 'polypeptide(L)'
;MKIGVFHRSLNPMGGAEHVCLAVIEALKELNCEVTLVTMEPTDWSRVCKLNPKIMKPDKEISILKIPMKFLSTYLKFYACHMFGMLRRNFDLSINTHGDILPAPADIVFMYYPVIFESKPLPEKYYKSLLWKIYYQPYLLLKSMFPINFKWKLLLTFSEFGKNAIKKHLSSEAIIFNQPVDIDEFSKASFNNCRLNRVVLCGRYSPEKNYEFAVEVARHLPYIEFIIIGSISNKGYESYYNKIAHLVKEYDLKNVKLLTNVSRETQIDIYSKSKVFMHTAVNEPFGIAVVEGMAAGLVPVVHKSGGPWLDIVKQGEYGLGFGSVDEAVESINIAIKNYPSLKIKAIERAKTFSKQKFIEAFKSLVLNLI
;
A
#
# COMPACT_ATOMS: atom_id res chain seq x y z
N MET A 1 -27.61 11.25 6.01
CA MET A 1 -26.53 12.10 5.49
C MET A 1 -26.02 11.50 4.20
N LYS A 2 -25.79 12.32 3.18
CA LYS A 2 -25.25 11.91 1.87
C LYS A 2 -23.75 12.15 1.82
N ILE A 3 -22.97 11.07 1.63
CA ILE A 3 -21.51 11.17 1.62
C ILE A 3 -20.97 10.75 0.27
N GLY A 4 -20.09 11.59 -0.31
CA GLY A 4 -19.34 11.28 -1.51
C GLY A 4 -17.96 10.74 -1.18
N VAL A 5 -17.66 9.50 -1.61
CA VAL A 5 -16.33 8.90 -1.50
C VAL A 5 -15.67 8.93 -2.87
N PHE A 6 -14.61 9.72 -3.00
CA PHE A 6 -13.85 9.88 -4.24
C PHE A 6 -12.65 8.96 -4.24
N HIS A 7 -12.55 8.14 -5.27
CA HIS A 7 -11.43 7.20 -5.46
C HIS A 7 -11.09 7.10 -6.94
N ARG A 8 -9.83 6.77 -7.27
CA ARG A 8 -9.43 6.64 -8.67
C ARG A 8 -10.15 5.49 -9.37
N SER A 9 -10.02 4.29 -8.84
CA SER A 9 -10.58 3.03 -9.36
C SER A 9 -10.42 1.95 -8.30
N LEU A 10 -11.42 1.09 -8.11
CA LEU A 10 -11.32 -0.08 -7.25
C LEU A 10 -10.78 -1.34 -7.97
N ASN A 11 -10.68 -1.30 -9.30
CA ASN A 11 -10.29 -2.47 -10.10
C ASN A 11 -8.89 -3.02 -9.80
N PRO A 12 -7.86 -2.22 -9.41
CA PRO A 12 -6.54 -2.75 -9.05
C PRO A 12 -6.52 -3.63 -7.80
N MET A 13 -7.42 -3.40 -6.84
CA MET A 13 -7.49 -4.10 -5.54
C MET A 13 -6.15 -4.12 -4.77
N GLY A 14 -5.47 -2.97 -4.73
CA GLY A 14 -4.28 -2.75 -3.92
C GLY A 14 -4.58 -2.10 -2.56
N GLY A 15 -3.55 -1.58 -1.89
CA GLY A 15 -3.68 -1.00 -0.55
C GLY A 15 -4.60 0.21 -0.46
N ALA A 16 -4.62 1.07 -1.49
CA ALA A 16 -5.50 2.24 -1.52
C ALA A 16 -6.97 1.84 -1.68
N GLU A 17 -7.24 0.82 -2.48
CA GLU A 17 -8.58 0.28 -2.68
C GLU A 17 -9.14 -0.33 -1.40
N HIS A 18 -8.31 -1.03 -0.61
CA HIS A 18 -8.70 -1.54 0.71
C HIS A 18 -9.07 -0.42 1.69
N VAL A 19 -8.35 0.71 1.65
CA VAL A 19 -8.72 1.89 2.46
C VAL A 19 -10.08 2.45 2.03
N CYS A 20 -10.30 2.60 0.72
CA CYS A 20 -11.57 3.09 0.19
C CYS A 20 -12.75 2.20 0.62
N LEU A 21 -12.58 0.88 0.53
CA LEU A 21 -13.60 -0.09 0.96
C LEU A 21 -13.85 -0.05 2.46
N ALA A 22 -12.81 0.09 3.29
CA ALA A 22 -12.97 0.24 4.74
C ALA A 22 -13.67 1.56 5.12
N VAL A 23 -13.42 2.64 4.39
CA VAL A 23 -14.14 3.92 4.53
C VAL A 23 -15.63 3.74 4.20
N ILE A 24 -15.95 3.07 3.07
CA ILE A 24 -17.35 2.79 2.68
C ILE A 24 -18.02 1.96 3.76
N GLU A 25 -17.39 0.89 4.25
CA GLU A 25 -17.91 0.02 5.30
C GLU A 25 -18.21 0.83 6.59
N ALA A 26 -17.28 1.65 7.06
CA ALA A 26 -17.47 2.50 8.23
C ALA A 26 -18.68 3.46 8.09
N LEU A 27 -18.84 4.05 6.91
CA LEU A 27 -19.96 4.96 6.61
C LEU A 27 -21.29 4.22 6.53
N LYS A 28 -21.31 3.02 5.98
CA LYS A 28 -22.51 2.16 5.93
C LYS A 28 -22.94 1.71 7.32
N GLU A 29 -21.99 1.40 8.22
CA GLU A 29 -22.29 1.12 9.63
C GLU A 29 -22.88 2.33 10.38
N LEU A 30 -22.60 3.55 9.92
CA LEU A 30 -23.22 4.78 10.42
C LEU A 30 -24.58 5.10 9.75
N ASN A 31 -25.13 4.19 8.95
CA ASN A 31 -26.36 4.37 8.19
C ASN A 31 -26.34 5.60 7.24
N CYS A 32 -25.17 5.96 6.70
CA CYS A 32 -25.06 7.03 5.73
C CYS A 32 -25.41 6.53 4.32
N GLU A 33 -25.99 7.42 3.49
CA GLU A 33 -26.15 7.20 2.06
C GLU A 33 -24.80 7.47 1.36
N VAL A 34 -24.12 6.41 0.90
CA VAL A 34 -22.77 6.50 0.35
C VAL A 34 -22.81 6.44 -1.16
N THR A 35 -22.27 7.46 -1.82
CA THR A 35 -22.02 7.48 -3.27
C THR A 35 -20.52 7.38 -3.53
N LEU A 36 -20.09 6.28 -4.16
CA LEU A 36 -18.73 6.14 -4.66
C LEU A 36 -18.59 6.88 -6.01
N VAL A 37 -17.59 7.74 -6.11
CA VAL A 37 -17.26 8.45 -7.37
C VAL A 37 -15.89 8.01 -7.83
N THR A 38 -15.83 7.36 -8.99
CA THR A 38 -14.61 6.79 -9.58
C THR A 38 -14.30 7.39 -10.93
N MET A 39 -13.08 7.18 -11.42
CA MET A 39 -12.75 7.56 -12.80
C MET A 39 -13.31 6.57 -13.83
N GLU A 40 -13.36 5.29 -13.51
CA GLU A 40 -13.83 4.21 -14.37
C GLU A 40 -14.82 3.30 -13.61
N PRO A 41 -15.73 2.61 -14.30
CA PRO A 41 -16.67 1.69 -13.66
C PRO A 41 -15.94 0.59 -12.87
N THR A 42 -16.45 0.26 -11.70
CA THR A 42 -15.92 -0.83 -10.87
C THR A 42 -16.43 -2.18 -11.36
N ASP A 43 -15.53 -3.11 -11.60
CA ASP A 43 -15.87 -4.52 -11.80
C ASP A 43 -16.22 -5.19 -10.46
N TRP A 44 -17.45 -4.97 -10.00
CA TRP A 44 -17.92 -5.53 -8.73
C TRP A 44 -17.91 -7.05 -8.69
N SER A 45 -18.01 -7.73 -9.83
CA SER A 45 -17.93 -9.19 -9.86
C SER A 45 -16.54 -9.67 -9.44
N ARG A 46 -15.50 -9.04 -9.96
CA ARG A 46 -14.11 -9.29 -9.60
C ARG A 46 -13.79 -8.84 -8.16
N VAL A 47 -14.22 -7.65 -7.78
CA VAL A 47 -13.96 -7.07 -6.46
C VAL A 47 -14.58 -7.95 -5.36
N CYS A 48 -15.83 -8.37 -5.52
CA CYS A 48 -16.50 -9.27 -4.57
C CYS A 48 -15.89 -10.68 -4.56
N LYS A 49 -15.38 -11.17 -5.70
CA LYS A 49 -14.69 -12.47 -5.74
C LYS A 49 -13.39 -12.44 -4.93
N LEU A 50 -12.66 -11.32 -4.97
CA LEU A 50 -11.41 -11.15 -4.22
C LEU A 50 -11.63 -10.89 -2.73
N ASN A 51 -12.76 -10.28 -2.38
CA ASN A 51 -13.15 -10.06 -0.98
C ASN A 51 -14.69 -10.19 -0.83
N PRO A 52 -15.20 -11.38 -0.47
CA PRO A 52 -16.66 -11.65 -0.39
C PRO A 52 -17.40 -10.84 0.68
N LYS A 53 -16.70 -10.26 1.66
CA LYS A 53 -17.29 -9.52 2.79
C LYS A 53 -17.42 -8.03 2.56
N ILE A 54 -17.26 -7.54 1.32
CA ILE A 54 -17.31 -6.13 1.00
C ILE A 54 -18.73 -5.57 1.12
N MET A 55 -18.87 -4.47 1.85
CA MET A 55 -20.07 -3.62 1.78
C MET A 55 -19.97 -2.71 0.56
N LYS A 56 -20.98 -2.76 -0.33
CA LYS A 56 -21.07 -1.89 -1.50
C LYS A 56 -21.63 -0.51 -1.13
N PRO A 57 -21.24 0.55 -1.85
CA PRO A 57 -21.90 1.85 -1.76
C PRO A 57 -23.36 1.76 -2.24
N ASP A 58 -24.20 2.73 -1.87
CA ASP A 58 -25.58 2.78 -2.33
C ASP A 58 -25.66 3.17 -3.82
N LYS A 59 -24.74 4.02 -4.26
CA LYS A 59 -24.63 4.50 -5.65
C LYS A 59 -23.18 4.53 -6.09
N GLU A 60 -22.96 4.38 -7.41
CA GLU A 60 -21.67 4.60 -8.05
C GLU A 60 -21.84 5.56 -9.22
N ILE A 61 -20.94 6.55 -9.30
CA ILE A 61 -20.80 7.49 -10.40
C ILE A 61 -19.41 7.32 -11.02
N SER A 62 -19.34 6.88 -12.26
CA SER A 62 -18.09 6.80 -13.00
C SER A 62 -17.97 7.96 -13.97
N ILE A 63 -16.89 8.76 -13.85
CA ILE A 63 -16.66 9.95 -14.68
C ILE A 63 -16.40 9.55 -16.13
N LEU A 64 -15.68 8.45 -16.33
CA LEU A 64 -15.34 7.92 -17.64
C LEU A 64 -16.10 6.60 -17.84
N LYS A 65 -16.71 6.44 -18.99
CA LYS A 65 -17.40 5.20 -19.37
C LYS A 65 -16.47 4.13 -19.97
N ILE A 66 -15.18 4.45 -20.13
CA ILE A 66 -14.18 3.63 -20.84
C ILE A 66 -12.96 3.40 -19.94
N PRO A 67 -12.38 2.19 -19.93
CA PRO A 67 -11.15 1.90 -19.17
C PRO A 67 -9.99 2.80 -19.60
N MET A 68 -9.26 3.33 -18.59
CA MET A 68 -8.18 4.30 -18.80
C MET A 68 -6.88 3.64 -19.28
N LYS A 69 -6.75 3.41 -20.58
CA LYS A 69 -5.47 2.94 -21.17
C LYS A 69 -4.66 4.07 -21.83
N PHE A 70 -5.29 5.15 -22.26
CA PHE A 70 -4.65 6.27 -22.95
C PHE A 70 -4.93 7.61 -22.26
N LEU A 71 -4.05 8.60 -22.42
CA LEU A 71 -4.20 9.97 -21.90
C LEU A 71 -4.39 10.06 -20.36
N SER A 72 -3.84 9.11 -19.59
CA SER A 72 -4.09 9.00 -18.15
C SER A 72 -3.85 10.30 -17.36
N THR A 73 -2.88 11.13 -17.76
CA THR A 73 -2.55 12.40 -17.10
C THR A 73 -3.66 13.45 -17.31
N TYR A 74 -4.15 13.60 -18.55
CA TYR A 74 -5.24 14.53 -18.88
C TYR A 74 -6.55 14.10 -18.25
N LEU A 75 -6.83 12.79 -18.27
CA LEU A 75 -8.04 12.23 -17.68
C LEU A 75 -8.06 12.39 -16.15
N LYS A 76 -6.92 12.25 -15.48
CA LYS A 76 -6.81 12.54 -14.05
C LYS A 76 -7.06 14.02 -13.75
N PHE A 77 -6.50 14.91 -14.57
CA PHE A 77 -6.73 16.34 -14.44
C PHE A 77 -8.21 16.69 -14.58
N TYR A 78 -8.88 16.18 -15.62
CA TYR A 78 -10.31 16.31 -15.81
C TYR A 78 -11.12 15.76 -14.64
N ALA A 79 -10.77 14.55 -14.16
CA ALA A 79 -11.44 13.93 -13.02
C ALA A 79 -11.32 14.76 -11.73
N CYS A 80 -10.17 15.39 -11.47
CA CYS A 80 -10.01 16.26 -10.30
C CYS A 80 -10.98 17.45 -10.33
N HIS A 81 -11.22 18.05 -11.50
CA HIS A 81 -12.19 19.14 -11.66
C HIS A 81 -13.62 18.64 -11.49
N MET A 82 -13.96 17.49 -12.09
CA MET A 82 -15.27 16.86 -11.92
C MET A 82 -15.56 16.50 -10.48
N PHE A 83 -14.58 15.94 -9.75
CA PHE A 83 -14.73 15.67 -8.32
C PHE A 83 -14.97 16.97 -7.53
N GLY A 84 -14.22 18.04 -7.87
CA GLY A 84 -14.40 19.36 -7.26
C GLY A 84 -15.81 19.95 -7.48
N MET A 85 -16.43 19.66 -8.61
CA MET A 85 -17.82 20.06 -8.91
C MET A 85 -18.82 19.18 -8.17
N LEU A 86 -18.66 17.87 -8.25
CA LEU A 86 -19.58 16.88 -7.67
C LEU A 86 -19.63 16.94 -6.14
N ARG A 87 -18.51 17.34 -5.48
CA ARG A 87 -18.46 17.42 -4.00
C ARG A 87 -19.58 18.27 -3.40
N ARG A 88 -20.08 19.26 -4.13
CA ARG A 88 -21.16 20.17 -3.68
C ARG A 88 -22.51 19.49 -3.50
N ASN A 89 -22.66 18.27 -4.03
CA ASN A 89 -23.88 17.48 -3.95
C ASN A 89 -23.93 16.58 -2.71
N PHE A 90 -22.91 16.65 -1.84
CA PHE A 90 -22.77 15.81 -0.65
C PHE A 90 -22.65 16.68 0.60
N ASP A 91 -23.16 16.16 1.70
CA ASP A 91 -23.03 16.79 3.02
C ASP A 91 -21.59 16.70 3.51
N LEU A 92 -20.89 15.60 3.17
CA LEU A 92 -19.47 15.35 3.44
C LEU A 92 -18.82 14.68 2.24
N SER A 93 -17.63 15.13 1.87
CA SER A 93 -16.83 14.58 0.78
C SER A 93 -15.51 14.02 1.28
N ILE A 94 -15.15 12.81 0.83
CA ILE A 94 -13.95 12.10 1.27
C ILE A 94 -13.16 11.67 0.03
N ASN A 95 -11.90 12.09 -0.08
CA ASN A 95 -11.00 11.67 -1.13
C ASN A 95 -9.99 10.65 -0.56
N THR A 96 -10.13 9.39 -0.93
CA THR A 96 -9.29 8.30 -0.43
C THR A 96 -8.02 8.07 -1.26
N HIS A 97 -7.72 8.92 -2.24
CA HIS A 97 -6.56 8.79 -3.14
C HIS A 97 -5.93 10.14 -3.52
N GLY A 98 -5.78 11.00 -2.52
CA GLY A 98 -5.33 12.39 -2.69
C GLY A 98 -3.92 12.57 -3.27
N ASP A 99 -3.05 11.58 -3.10
CA ASP A 99 -1.69 11.55 -3.66
C ASP A 99 -1.65 11.35 -5.20
N ILE A 100 -2.66 10.70 -5.78
CA ILE A 100 -2.78 10.46 -7.23
C ILE A 100 -3.83 11.37 -7.87
N LEU A 101 -4.89 11.69 -7.13
CA LEU A 101 -5.98 12.56 -7.53
C LEU A 101 -6.10 13.71 -6.53
N PRO A 102 -5.38 14.83 -6.72
CA PRO A 102 -5.44 15.98 -5.82
C PRO A 102 -6.75 16.77 -6.00
N ALA A 103 -7.87 16.09 -5.86
CA ALA A 103 -9.20 16.70 -5.92
C ALA A 103 -9.62 17.22 -4.54
N PRO A 104 -10.28 18.39 -4.46
CA PRO A 104 -10.72 18.96 -3.20
C PRO A 104 -11.81 18.09 -2.55
N ALA A 105 -11.68 17.87 -1.23
CA ALA A 105 -12.67 17.16 -0.43
C ALA A 105 -12.58 17.65 1.02
N ASP A 106 -13.58 17.34 1.86
CA ASP A 106 -13.54 17.71 3.27
C ASP A 106 -12.50 16.88 4.03
N ILE A 107 -12.44 15.58 3.75
CA ILE A 107 -11.39 14.67 4.25
C ILE A 107 -10.57 14.16 3.06
N VAL A 108 -9.25 14.26 3.15
CA VAL A 108 -8.33 13.75 2.13
C VAL A 108 -7.35 12.78 2.76
N PHE A 109 -7.29 11.56 2.23
CA PHE A 109 -6.23 10.61 2.51
C PHE A 109 -5.08 10.79 1.52
N MET A 110 -3.87 10.95 2.02
CA MET A 110 -2.65 11.08 1.23
C MET A 110 -1.58 10.13 1.79
N TYR A 111 -1.20 9.14 0.99
CA TYR A 111 -0.19 8.14 1.38
C TYR A 111 1.21 8.75 1.38
N TYR A 112 1.54 9.41 0.27
CA TYR A 112 2.77 10.12 0.07
C TYR A 112 2.57 11.18 -1.03
N PRO A 113 3.11 12.40 -0.88
CA PRO A 113 2.82 13.51 -1.80
C PRO A 113 3.61 13.43 -3.12
N VAL A 114 3.54 12.29 -3.83
CA VAL A 114 4.30 11.99 -5.07
C VAL A 114 4.14 13.08 -6.14
N ILE A 115 2.95 13.66 -6.26
CA ILE A 115 2.65 14.67 -7.29
C ILE A 115 3.37 16.00 -7.01
N PHE A 116 3.77 16.22 -5.76
CA PHE A 116 4.38 17.47 -5.30
C PHE A 116 5.90 17.38 -5.18
N GLU A 117 6.51 16.21 -5.47
CA GLU A 117 7.96 16.09 -5.56
C GLU A 117 8.51 16.89 -6.76
N SER A 118 9.71 17.43 -6.62
CA SER A 118 10.36 18.26 -7.63
C SER A 118 10.67 17.54 -8.96
N LYS A 119 10.61 16.20 -8.97
CA LYS A 119 10.70 15.35 -10.16
C LYS A 119 9.49 14.42 -10.24
N PRO A 120 8.29 14.94 -10.51
CA PRO A 120 7.05 14.16 -10.45
C PRO A 120 6.88 13.15 -11.59
N LEU A 121 7.83 13.05 -12.50
CA LEU A 121 7.70 12.26 -13.72
C LEU A 121 8.91 11.33 -13.91
N PRO A 122 8.68 10.08 -14.38
CA PRO A 122 9.74 9.22 -14.85
C PRO A 122 10.65 9.93 -15.86
N GLU A 123 11.96 9.68 -15.83
CA GLU A 123 12.97 10.32 -16.72
C GLU A 123 12.60 10.25 -18.21
N LYS A 124 11.83 9.23 -18.63
CA LYS A 124 11.36 9.07 -20.01
C LYS A 124 10.61 10.30 -20.54
N TYR A 125 9.89 11.03 -19.67
CA TYR A 125 9.12 12.21 -20.07
C TYR A 125 10.02 13.43 -20.35
N TYR A 126 11.25 13.42 -19.85
CA TYR A 126 12.23 14.48 -20.11
C TYR A 126 13.20 14.13 -21.24
N LYS A 127 13.45 12.84 -21.50
CA LYS A 127 14.44 12.36 -22.47
C LYS A 127 13.89 12.21 -23.89
N SER A 128 12.59 12.02 -24.07
CA SER A 128 11.97 11.79 -25.39
C SER A 128 11.21 13.02 -25.90
N LEU A 129 11.46 13.42 -27.16
CA LEU A 129 10.78 14.53 -27.81
C LEU A 129 9.26 14.31 -27.89
N LEU A 130 8.82 13.07 -28.19
CA LEU A 130 7.41 12.70 -28.24
C LEU A 130 6.72 12.92 -26.89
N TRP A 131 7.39 12.56 -25.79
CA TRP A 131 6.86 12.78 -24.45
C TRP A 131 6.82 14.25 -24.07
N LYS A 132 7.80 15.06 -24.50
CA LYS A 132 7.75 16.52 -24.32
C LYS A 132 6.56 17.14 -25.04
N ILE A 133 6.32 16.78 -26.31
CA ILE A 133 5.16 17.24 -27.08
C ILE A 133 3.85 16.83 -26.41
N TYR A 134 3.75 15.61 -25.90
CA TYR A 134 2.58 15.13 -25.15
C TYR A 134 2.33 15.92 -23.86
N TYR A 135 3.39 16.36 -23.19
CA TYR A 135 3.31 16.92 -21.85
C TYR A 135 3.15 18.44 -21.81
N GLN A 136 3.65 19.16 -22.82
CA GLN A 136 3.55 20.63 -22.89
C GLN A 136 2.10 21.16 -22.84
N PRO A 137 1.14 20.63 -23.60
CA PRO A 137 -0.25 21.06 -23.48
C PRO A 137 -0.86 20.80 -22.10
N TYR A 138 -0.46 19.70 -21.43
CA TYR A 138 -0.89 19.44 -20.06
C TYR A 138 -0.40 20.50 -19.07
N LEU A 139 0.86 20.92 -19.18
CA LEU A 139 1.40 21.98 -18.31
C LEU A 139 0.67 23.31 -18.53
N LEU A 140 0.34 23.63 -19.78
CA LEU A 140 -0.44 24.82 -20.12
C LEU A 140 -1.86 24.72 -19.53
N LEU A 141 -2.55 23.59 -19.71
CA LEU A 141 -3.87 23.37 -19.10
C LEU A 141 -3.83 23.48 -17.57
N LYS A 142 -2.79 22.91 -16.94
CA LYS A 142 -2.60 22.98 -15.49
C LYS A 142 -2.39 24.42 -15.01
N SER A 143 -1.70 25.27 -15.79
CA SER A 143 -1.52 26.69 -15.44
C SER A 143 -2.79 27.52 -15.64
N MET A 144 -3.57 27.23 -16.69
CA MET A 144 -4.82 27.94 -16.98
C MET A 144 -5.97 27.54 -16.05
N PHE A 145 -6.01 26.29 -15.63
CA PHE A 145 -7.05 25.73 -14.77
C PHE A 145 -6.42 25.07 -13.53
N PRO A 146 -5.90 25.85 -12.58
CA PRO A 146 -5.28 25.31 -11.40
C PRO A 146 -6.28 24.49 -10.57
N ILE A 147 -5.89 23.29 -10.18
CA ILE A 147 -6.69 22.48 -9.26
C ILE A 147 -6.63 23.15 -7.88
N ASN A 148 -7.77 23.61 -7.40
CA ASN A 148 -7.90 24.17 -6.06
C ASN A 148 -7.97 23.02 -5.03
N PHE A 149 -6.81 22.41 -4.74
CA PHE A 149 -6.70 21.30 -3.81
C PHE A 149 -6.84 21.81 -2.38
N LYS A 150 -8.05 21.67 -1.83
CA LYS A 150 -8.40 22.09 -0.47
C LYS A 150 -9.02 20.94 0.31
N TRP A 151 -8.78 20.95 1.61
CA TRP A 151 -9.32 20.00 2.58
C TRP A 151 -9.65 20.71 3.90
N LYS A 152 -10.54 20.12 4.70
CA LYS A 152 -10.73 20.47 6.12
C LYS A 152 -9.80 19.61 6.97
N LEU A 153 -9.63 18.33 6.59
CA LEU A 153 -8.81 17.37 7.30
C LEU A 153 -7.93 16.58 6.31
N LEU A 154 -6.63 16.55 6.58
CA LEU A 154 -5.66 15.78 5.82
C LEU A 154 -5.17 14.60 6.68
N LEU A 155 -5.35 13.38 6.17
CA LEU A 155 -4.97 12.14 6.82
C LEU A 155 -3.84 11.45 6.05
N THR A 156 -2.93 10.86 6.78
CA THR A 156 -1.85 10.03 6.23
C THR A 156 -1.68 8.76 7.07
N PHE A 157 -0.88 7.81 6.61
CA PHE A 157 -0.80 6.51 7.26
C PHE A 157 0.50 6.27 8.05
N SER A 158 1.44 7.22 8.01
CA SER A 158 2.74 7.05 8.64
C SER A 158 3.40 8.39 8.98
N GLU A 159 4.32 8.37 9.94
CA GLU A 159 5.22 9.52 10.20
C GLU A 159 6.05 9.86 8.96
N PHE A 160 6.45 8.85 8.19
CA PHE A 160 7.14 9.06 6.92
C PHE A 160 6.30 9.91 5.95
N GLY A 161 5.02 9.55 5.76
CA GLY A 161 4.07 10.30 4.95
C GLY A 161 3.80 11.70 5.50
N LYS A 162 3.61 11.85 6.81
CA LYS A 162 3.39 13.13 7.48
C LYS A 162 4.56 14.10 7.27
N ASN A 163 5.78 13.62 7.46
CA ASN A 163 6.99 14.41 7.24
C ASN A 163 7.14 14.85 5.77
N ALA A 164 6.81 13.97 4.83
CA ALA A 164 6.80 14.31 3.40
C ALA A 164 5.74 15.37 3.07
N ILE A 165 4.51 15.23 3.60
CA ILE A 165 3.43 16.22 3.45
C ILE A 165 3.86 17.58 3.99
N LYS A 166 4.42 17.61 5.20
CA LYS A 166 4.94 18.86 5.79
C LYS A 166 6.00 19.50 4.92
N LYS A 167 6.93 18.71 4.40
CA LYS A 167 8.03 19.19 3.52
C LYS A 167 7.53 19.74 2.19
N HIS A 168 6.59 19.08 1.53
CA HIS A 168 6.19 19.39 0.15
C HIS A 168 4.94 20.27 0.05
N LEU A 169 4.06 20.25 1.05
CA LEU A 169 2.80 21.00 1.06
C LEU A 169 2.74 22.06 2.16
N SER A 170 3.77 22.14 3.02
CA SER A 170 3.76 23.03 4.21
C SER A 170 2.48 22.88 5.05
N SER A 171 1.94 21.67 5.11
CA SER A 171 0.67 21.35 5.78
C SER A 171 0.85 20.27 6.83
N GLU A 172 0.05 20.36 7.89
CA GLU A 172 0.01 19.30 8.90
C GLU A 172 -0.99 18.21 8.47
N ALA A 173 -0.62 16.95 8.70
CA ALA A 173 -1.49 15.81 8.49
C ALA A 173 -1.62 15.00 9.79
N ILE A 174 -2.80 14.41 10.01
CA ILE A 174 -3.03 13.49 11.13
C ILE A 174 -2.70 12.08 10.67
N ILE A 175 -1.92 11.36 11.48
CA ILE A 175 -1.63 9.96 11.21
C ILE A 175 -2.86 9.13 11.59
N PHE A 176 -3.32 8.35 10.62
CA PHE A 176 -4.46 7.47 10.77
C PHE A 176 -4.06 6.07 10.31
N ASN A 177 -4.04 5.10 11.22
CA ASN A 177 -3.53 3.76 10.92
C ASN A 177 -4.21 3.16 9.68
N GLN A 178 -3.41 2.67 8.72
CA GLN A 178 -3.94 2.03 7.52
C GLN A 178 -4.67 0.73 7.88
N PRO A 179 -5.88 0.48 7.33
CA PRO A 179 -6.60 -0.75 7.59
C PRO A 179 -5.90 -1.95 6.94
N VAL A 180 -5.63 -2.99 7.74
CA VAL A 180 -5.10 -4.26 7.26
C VAL A 180 -6.06 -5.38 7.68
N ASP A 181 -6.41 -6.25 6.73
CA ASP A 181 -7.21 -7.43 7.01
C ASP A 181 -6.31 -8.52 7.61
N ILE A 182 -6.19 -8.51 8.93
CA ILE A 182 -5.30 -9.41 9.66
C ILE A 182 -5.96 -10.74 10.04
N ASP A 183 -7.27 -10.87 9.96
CA ASP A 183 -8.01 -12.01 10.53
C ASP A 183 -7.65 -13.33 9.87
N GLU A 184 -7.47 -13.33 8.55
CA GLU A 184 -7.07 -14.54 7.82
C GLU A 184 -5.66 -14.98 8.18
N PHE A 185 -4.75 -14.00 8.32
CA PHE A 185 -3.35 -14.26 8.66
C PHE A 185 -3.18 -14.67 10.12
N SER A 186 -3.99 -14.16 11.02
CA SER A 186 -3.90 -14.48 12.44
C SER A 186 -4.07 -15.97 12.74
N LYS A 187 -4.84 -16.70 11.91
CA LYS A 187 -4.97 -18.15 12.00
C LYS A 187 -3.64 -18.88 11.81
N ALA A 188 -2.75 -18.35 10.98
CA ALA A 188 -1.40 -18.90 10.78
C ALA A 188 -0.52 -18.79 12.04
N SER A 189 -0.82 -17.85 12.94
CA SER A 189 -0.02 -17.61 14.14
C SER A 189 -0.06 -18.76 15.16
N PHE A 190 -1.09 -19.61 15.11
CA PHE A 190 -1.25 -20.75 16.02
C PHE A 190 -0.31 -21.92 15.69
N ASN A 191 0.30 -21.97 14.49
CA ASN A 191 1.27 -23.00 14.18
C ASN A 191 2.57 -22.78 14.96
N ASN A 192 2.98 -23.78 15.74
CA ASN A 192 4.19 -23.77 16.52
C ASN A 192 5.38 -24.49 15.83
N CYS A 193 5.09 -25.33 14.81
CA CYS A 193 6.11 -26.04 14.03
C CYS A 193 6.58 -25.18 12.85
N ARG A 194 7.53 -24.26 13.12
CA ARG A 194 8.04 -23.33 12.11
C ARG A 194 9.49 -23.58 11.76
N LEU A 195 9.76 -23.46 10.48
CA LEU A 195 11.10 -23.60 9.91
C LEU A 195 11.89 -22.28 10.06
N ASN A 196 13.21 -22.38 10.09
CA ASN A 196 14.10 -21.23 9.91
C ASN A 196 14.01 -20.75 8.45
N ARG A 197 12.96 -20.02 8.16
CA ARG A 197 12.59 -19.56 6.82
C ARG A 197 12.29 -18.08 6.86
N VAL A 198 12.79 -17.38 5.84
CA VAL A 198 12.52 -15.97 5.56
C VAL A 198 11.53 -15.88 4.41
N VAL A 199 10.48 -15.07 4.57
CA VAL A 199 9.50 -14.80 3.51
C VAL A 199 9.50 -13.32 3.17
N LEU A 200 9.43 -13.02 1.87
CA LEU A 200 9.16 -11.70 1.32
C LEU A 200 7.88 -11.77 0.49
N CYS A 201 7.07 -10.71 0.52
CA CYS A 201 5.86 -10.66 -0.27
C CYS A 201 5.59 -9.27 -0.84
N GLY A 202 5.23 -9.20 -2.14
CA GLY A 202 4.88 -7.97 -2.84
C GLY A 202 4.78 -8.17 -4.34
N ARG A 203 4.80 -7.07 -5.10
CA ARG A 203 4.91 -7.15 -6.57
C ARG A 203 6.34 -7.43 -6.97
N TYR A 204 6.55 -8.12 -8.08
CA TYR A 204 7.88 -8.18 -8.69
C TYR A 204 8.18 -6.85 -9.38
N SER A 205 8.68 -5.89 -8.62
CA SER A 205 8.95 -4.55 -9.10
C SER A 205 10.19 -3.94 -8.42
N PRO A 206 10.93 -3.06 -9.12
CA PRO A 206 12.23 -2.56 -8.63
C PRO A 206 12.17 -1.90 -7.25
N GLU A 207 11.06 -1.25 -6.91
CA GLU A 207 10.88 -0.61 -5.60
C GLU A 207 10.85 -1.61 -4.43
N LYS A 208 10.64 -2.92 -4.70
CA LYS A 208 10.68 -3.97 -3.67
C LYS A 208 12.11 -4.47 -3.38
N ASN A 209 13.07 -4.12 -4.23
CA ASN A 209 14.50 -4.36 -4.02
C ASN A 209 14.83 -5.82 -3.65
N TYR A 210 14.30 -6.79 -4.42
CA TYR A 210 14.53 -8.21 -4.17
C TYR A 210 15.97 -8.65 -4.48
N GLU A 211 16.73 -7.87 -5.26
CA GLU A 211 18.17 -8.04 -5.44
C GLU A 211 18.91 -8.06 -4.11
N PHE A 212 18.52 -7.14 -3.19
CA PHE A 212 19.08 -7.09 -1.86
C PHE A 212 18.77 -8.37 -1.05
N ALA A 213 17.55 -8.91 -1.18
CA ALA A 213 17.18 -10.15 -0.51
C ALA A 213 17.98 -11.36 -1.05
N VAL A 214 18.22 -11.40 -2.36
CA VAL A 214 19.06 -12.43 -3.01
C VAL A 214 20.49 -12.34 -2.46
N GLU A 215 21.05 -11.14 -2.33
CA GLU A 215 22.38 -10.95 -1.77
C GLU A 215 22.46 -11.40 -0.30
N VAL A 216 21.47 -11.07 0.52
CA VAL A 216 21.39 -11.55 1.91
C VAL A 216 21.32 -13.09 1.97
N ALA A 217 20.55 -13.71 1.07
CA ALA A 217 20.41 -15.17 1.02
C ALA A 217 21.73 -15.91 0.71
N ARG A 218 22.67 -15.28 -0.03
CA ARG A 218 24.02 -15.81 -0.26
C ARG A 218 24.81 -16.01 1.04
N HIS A 219 24.61 -15.14 2.02
CA HIS A 219 25.29 -15.19 3.30
C HIS A 219 24.59 -16.10 4.32
N LEU A 220 23.41 -16.64 3.98
CA LEU A 220 22.59 -17.51 4.84
C LEU A 220 22.18 -18.81 4.13
N PRO A 221 23.13 -19.65 3.65
CA PRO A 221 22.83 -20.80 2.80
C PRO A 221 21.97 -21.88 3.50
N TYR A 222 21.91 -21.89 4.84
CA TYR A 222 21.13 -22.84 5.62
C TYR A 222 19.71 -22.32 5.96
N ILE A 223 19.35 -21.12 5.52
CA ILE A 223 18.04 -20.52 5.72
C ILE A 223 17.32 -20.47 4.38
N GLU A 224 16.12 -21.00 4.31
CA GLU A 224 15.29 -20.93 3.12
C GLU A 224 14.67 -19.55 2.96
N PHE A 225 14.78 -18.96 1.79
CA PHE A 225 14.15 -17.71 1.39
C PHE A 225 13.03 -18.00 0.38
N ILE A 226 11.82 -17.51 0.68
CA ILE A 226 10.70 -17.58 -0.26
C ILE A 226 10.26 -16.15 -0.62
N ILE A 227 10.39 -15.80 -1.88
CA ILE A 227 9.91 -14.53 -2.42
C ILE A 227 8.59 -14.78 -3.14
N ILE A 228 7.50 -14.25 -2.60
CA ILE A 228 6.17 -14.33 -3.17
C ILE A 228 5.87 -13.02 -3.88
N GLY A 229 5.62 -13.08 -5.19
CA GLY A 229 5.35 -11.86 -5.93
C GLY A 229 4.23 -11.99 -6.95
N SER A 230 3.53 -10.86 -7.18
CA SER A 230 2.57 -10.78 -8.27
C SER A 230 3.22 -10.25 -9.54
N ILE A 231 2.83 -10.87 -10.66
CA ILE A 231 3.19 -10.45 -12.02
C ILE A 231 1.89 -10.10 -12.74
N SER A 232 1.65 -8.82 -12.99
CA SER A 232 0.44 -8.34 -13.65
C SER A 232 0.69 -7.66 -15.00
N ASN A 233 1.94 -7.41 -15.36
CA ASN A 233 2.33 -6.77 -16.61
C ASN A 233 3.76 -7.14 -17.01
N LYS A 234 4.15 -6.80 -18.25
CA LYS A 234 5.51 -7.10 -18.80
C LYS A 234 6.67 -6.49 -17.99
N GLY A 235 6.47 -5.34 -17.33
CA GLY A 235 7.50 -4.73 -16.50
C GLY A 235 7.80 -5.57 -15.25
N TYR A 236 6.77 -6.12 -14.62
CA TYR A 236 6.94 -7.02 -13.47
C TYR A 236 7.52 -8.36 -13.87
N GLU A 237 7.16 -8.87 -15.03
CA GLU A 237 7.76 -10.08 -15.61
C GLU A 237 9.26 -9.90 -15.90
N SER A 238 9.64 -8.77 -16.49
CA SER A 238 11.05 -8.43 -16.72
C SER A 238 11.87 -8.38 -15.43
N TYR A 239 11.30 -7.78 -14.38
CA TYR A 239 11.96 -7.73 -13.09
C TYR A 239 12.06 -9.11 -12.43
N TYR A 240 11.00 -9.93 -12.49
CA TYR A 240 11.06 -11.34 -12.06
C TYR A 240 12.18 -12.10 -12.75
N ASN A 241 12.28 -11.99 -14.08
CA ASN A 241 13.33 -12.64 -14.85
C ASN A 241 14.74 -12.21 -14.44
N LYS A 242 14.90 -10.90 -14.09
CA LYS A 242 16.17 -10.40 -13.54
C LYS A 242 16.50 -11.08 -12.21
N ILE A 243 15.56 -11.20 -11.29
CA ILE A 243 15.77 -11.85 -10.00
C ILE A 243 16.04 -13.35 -10.18
N ALA A 244 15.30 -14.02 -11.07
CA ALA A 244 15.52 -15.44 -11.38
C ALA A 244 16.91 -15.68 -11.98
N HIS A 245 17.39 -14.75 -12.82
CA HIS A 245 18.76 -14.81 -13.36
C HIS A 245 19.82 -14.71 -12.25
N LEU A 246 19.67 -13.75 -11.31
CA LEU A 246 20.59 -13.61 -10.18
C LEU A 246 20.62 -14.86 -9.28
N VAL A 247 19.46 -15.45 -8.97
CA VAL A 247 19.36 -16.68 -8.19
C VAL A 247 20.11 -17.83 -8.88
N LYS A 248 19.99 -17.93 -10.20
CA LYS A 248 20.69 -18.93 -11.01
C LYS A 248 22.19 -18.65 -11.10
N GLU A 249 22.59 -17.41 -11.36
CA GLU A 249 23.98 -16.98 -11.47
C GLU A 249 24.78 -17.27 -10.20
N TYR A 250 24.15 -17.04 -9.04
CA TYR A 250 24.77 -17.32 -7.74
C TYR A 250 24.56 -18.76 -7.24
N ASP A 251 23.96 -19.62 -8.05
CA ASP A 251 23.63 -21.04 -7.73
C ASP A 251 22.91 -21.21 -6.37
N LEU A 252 21.96 -20.32 -6.03
CA LEU A 252 21.28 -20.32 -4.75
C LEU A 252 20.19 -21.41 -4.69
N LYS A 253 20.46 -22.49 -3.96
CA LYS A 253 19.50 -23.57 -3.74
C LYS A 253 18.48 -23.26 -2.62
N ASN A 254 18.79 -22.27 -1.80
CA ASN A 254 17.98 -21.85 -0.66
C ASN A 254 16.97 -20.73 -1.00
N VAL A 255 16.87 -20.28 -2.26
CA VAL A 255 15.94 -19.23 -2.70
C VAL A 255 14.86 -19.82 -3.61
N LYS A 256 13.58 -19.59 -3.25
CA LYS A 256 12.43 -19.96 -4.06
C LYS A 256 11.66 -18.72 -4.48
N LEU A 257 11.38 -18.60 -5.78
CA LEU A 257 10.60 -17.53 -6.38
C LEU A 257 9.20 -18.05 -6.73
N LEU A 258 8.17 -17.49 -6.15
CA LEU A 258 6.77 -17.88 -6.39
C LEU A 258 5.99 -16.72 -7.00
N THR A 259 5.16 -17.01 -7.99
CA THR A 259 4.38 -16.00 -8.71
C THR A 259 2.88 -16.23 -8.56
N ASN A 260 2.13 -15.16 -8.31
CA ASN A 260 0.66 -15.17 -8.31
C ASN A 260 0.02 -16.32 -7.50
N VAL A 261 0.61 -16.63 -6.34
CA VAL A 261 0.06 -17.68 -5.45
C VAL A 261 -1.29 -17.26 -4.89
N SER A 262 -2.12 -18.25 -4.56
CA SER A 262 -3.40 -17.99 -3.88
C SER A 262 -3.18 -17.46 -2.45
N ARG A 263 -4.20 -16.83 -1.89
CA ARG A 263 -4.15 -16.35 -0.51
C ARG A 263 -3.93 -17.50 0.48
N GLU A 264 -4.57 -18.64 0.26
CA GLU A 264 -4.42 -19.86 1.08
C GLU A 264 -2.97 -20.34 1.04
N THR A 265 -2.33 -20.39 -0.13
CA THR A 265 -0.93 -20.78 -0.27
C THR A 265 -0.01 -19.79 0.44
N GLN A 266 -0.30 -18.48 0.36
CA GLN A 266 0.45 -17.45 1.07
C GLN A 266 0.36 -17.65 2.59
N ILE A 267 -0.84 -17.88 3.12
CA ILE A 267 -1.09 -18.13 4.54
C ILE A 267 -0.38 -19.41 4.99
N ASP A 268 -0.41 -20.47 4.20
CA ASP A 268 0.29 -21.73 4.49
C ASP A 268 1.82 -21.51 4.59
N ILE A 269 2.41 -20.80 3.65
CA ILE A 269 3.84 -20.45 3.68
C ILE A 269 4.17 -19.61 4.93
N TYR A 270 3.35 -18.61 5.26
CA TYR A 270 3.54 -17.78 6.44
C TYR A 270 3.44 -18.61 7.71
N SER A 271 2.49 -19.54 7.80
CA SER A 271 2.31 -20.40 8.97
C SER A 271 3.54 -21.26 9.30
N LYS A 272 4.35 -21.59 8.30
CA LYS A 272 5.55 -22.44 8.40
C LYS A 272 6.86 -21.65 8.49
N SER A 273 6.80 -20.31 8.53
CA SER A 273 7.98 -19.43 8.47
C SER A 273 8.16 -18.62 9.75
N LYS A 274 9.38 -18.22 10.08
CA LYS A 274 9.70 -17.44 11.28
C LYS A 274 9.88 -15.95 11.00
N VAL A 275 10.41 -15.58 9.84
CA VAL A 275 10.84 -14.21 9.56
C VAL A 275 10.10 -13.67 8.33
N PHE A 276 9.61 -12.43 8.44
CA PHE A 276 9.15 -11.65 7.30
C PHE A 276 10.17 -10.55 7.00
N MET A 277 10.83 -10.63 5.84
CA MET A 277 11.80 -9.62 5.44
C MET A 277 11.16 -8.62 4.48
N HIS A 278 11.43 -7.32 4.68
CA HIS A 278 10.94 -6.25 3.82
C HIS A 278 12.09 -5.36 3.35
N THR A 279 12.43 -5.43 2.08
CA THR A 279 13.62 -4.81 1.49
C THR A 279 13.38 -3.48 0.80
N ALA A 280 12.11 -3.05 0.65
CA ALA A 280 11.80 -1.78 0.03
C ALA A 280 12.33 -0.61 0.87
N VAL A 281 12.98 0.34 0.18
CA VAL A 281 13.48 1.58 0.77
C VAL A 281 12.39 2.65 0.68
N ASN A 282 12.17 3.39 1.77
CA ASN A 282 11.18 4.47 1.84
C ASN A 282 9.75 4.04 1.48
N GLU A 283 9.37 2.81 1.83
CA GLU A 283 7.98 2.35 1.69
C GLU A 283 7.05 3.24 2.54
N PRO A 284 5.96 3.80 2.00
CA PRO A 284 5.09 4.69 2.76
C PRO A 284 4.42 4.05 3.98
N PHE A 285 4.01 2.76 3.90
CA PHE A 285 3.43 2.05 5.03
C PHE A 285 3.94 0.61 5.15
N GLY A 286 3.57 -0.32 4.26
CA GLY A 286 4.02 -1.71 4.28
C GLY A 286 2.97 -2.71 4.80
N ILE A 287 1.81 -2.78 4.16
CA ILE A 287 0.72 -3.72 4.51
C ILE A 287 1.23 -5.15 4.70
N ALA A 288 2.07 -5.65 3.78
CA ALA A 288 2.60 -7.01 3.83
C ALA A 288 3.43 -7.30 5.10
N VAL A 289 4.07 -6.28 5.69
CA VAL A 289 4.77 -6.41 6.98
C VAL A 289 3.76 -6.71 8.08
N VAL A 290 2.66 -5.95 8.13
CA VAL A 290 1.59 -6.15 9.13
C VAL A 290 0.92 -7.52 8.95
N GLU A 291 0.66 -7.94 7.70
CA GLU A 291 0.14 -9.30 7.40
C GLU A 291 1.08 -10.40 7.92
N GLY A 292 2.40 -10.24 7.68
CA GLY A 292 3.42 -11.15 8.20
C GLY A 292 3.44 -11.19 9.73
N MET A 293 3.39 -10.03 10.38
CA MET A 293 3.32 -9.93 11.86
C MET A 293 2.06 -10.60 12.41
N ALA A 294 0.91 -10.40 11.79
CA ALA A 294 -0.35 -11.03 12.18
C ALA A 294 -0.28 -12.56 12.07
N ALA A 295 0.41 -13.07 11.04
CA ALA A 295 0.67 -14.49 10.87
C ALA A 295 1.72 -15.04 11.87
N GLY A 296 2.32 -14.19 12.70
CA GLY A 296 3.31 -14.56 13.70
C GLY A 296 4.75 -14.64 13.18
N LEU A 297 5.07 -13.98 12.07
CA LEU A 297 6.45 -13.81 11.62
C LEU A 297 7.07 -12.59 12.30
N VAL A 298 8.37 -12.68 12.60
CA VAL A 298 9.15 -11.55 13.11
C VAL A 298 9.54 -10.66 11.94
N PRO A 299 9.16 -9.37 11.92
CA PRO A 299 9.51 -8.47 10.83
C PRO A 299 10.99 -8.06 10.93
N VAL A 300 11.68 -8.14 9.79
CA VAL A 300 13.03 -7.61 9.55
C VAL A 300 12.93 -6.64 8.39
N VAL A 301 13.04 -5.33 8.65
CA VAL A 301 12.70 -4.29 7.69
C VAL A 301 13.89 -3.35 7.43
N HIS A 302 13.93 -2.72 6.25
CA HIS A 302 14.90 -1.67 5.98
C HIS A 302 14.65 -0.48 6.93
N LYS A 303 15.75 0.11 7.48
CA LYS A 303 15.70 1.25 8.42
C LYS A 303 15.25 2.55 7.76
N SER A 304 14.11 2.51 7.03
CA SER A 304 13.50 3.67 6.38
C SER A 304 12.00 3.49 6.18
N GLY A 305 11.28 4.61 5.96
CA GLY A 305 9.86 4.61 5.65
C GLY A 305 8.97 4.18 6.81
N GLY A 306 7.69 3.96 6.49
CA GLY A 306 6.66 3.56 7.46
C GLY A 306 6.91 2.21 8.14
N PRO A 307 7.45 1.17 7.45
CA PRO A 307 7.78 -0.09 8.12
C PRO A 307 8.70 0.08 9.33
N TRP A 308 9.73 0.92 9.19
CA TRP A 308 10.67 1.18 10.27
C TRP A 308 10.11 2.13 11.33
N LEU A 309 9.57 3.28 10.90
CA LEU A 309 9.13 4.33 11.83
C LEU A 309 7.84 3.96 12.55
N ASP A 310 6.87 3.41 11.81
CA ASP A 310 5.50 3.26 12.29
C ASP A 310 5.15 1.82 12.66
N ILE A 311 5.55 0.82 11.86
CA ILE A 311 5.16 -0.57 12.13
C ILE A 311 6.02 -1.17 13.22
N VAL A 312 7.34 -1.26 13.02
CA VAL A 312 8.25 -1.86 14.02
C VAL A 312 8.74 -0.86 15.06
N LYS A 313 8.38 0.43 14.96
CA LYS A 313 8.76 1.50 15.89
C LYS A 313 10.26 1.46 16.24
N GLN A 314 11.08 1.57 15.20
CA GLN A 314 12.52 1.65 15.31
C GLN A 314 13.17 0.50 16.13
N GLY A 315 12.59 -0.70 16.04
CA GLY A 315 13.12 -1.92 16.66
C GLY A 315 12.34 -2.43 17.89
N GLU A 316 11.30 -1.73 18.34
CA GLU A 316 10.47 -2.17 19.48
C GLU A 316 9.70 -3.47 19.19
N TYR A 317 9.17 -3.59 17.93
CA TYR A 317 8.29 -4.69 17.50
C TYR A 317 8.87 -5.53 16.37
N GLY A 318 10.15 -5.39 16.07
CA GLY A 318 10.83 -6.11 15.00
C GLY A 318 12.29 -5.71 14.94
N LEU A 319 12.96 -6.01 13.83
CA LEU A 319 14.37 -5.72 13.64
C LEU A 319 14.57 -4.89 12.36
N GLY A 320 15.66 -4.14 12.29
CA GLY A 320 15.94 -3.27 11.15
C GLY A 320 17.35 -3.45 10.62
N PHE A 321 17.54 -3.14 9.33
CA PHE A 321 18.82 -3.19 8.65
C PHE A 321 19.02 -1.98 7.72
N GLY A 322 20.27 -1.61 7.50
CA GLY A 322 20.71 -0.63 6.50
C GLY A 322 21.76 -1.21 5.56
N SER A 323 22.31 -2.42 5.88
CA SER A 323 23.30 -3.12 5.07
C SER A 323 23.00 -4.62 5.01
N VAL A 324 23.72 -5.36 4.16
CA VAL A 324 23.61 -6.83 4.05
C VAL A 324 24.01 -7.49 5.36
N ASP A 325 25.11 -7.06 5.96
CA ASP A 325 25.60 -7.63 7.23
C ASP A 325 24.60 -7.41 8.38
N GLU A 326 24.02 -6.21 8.49
CA GLU A 326 22.97 -5.95 9.47
C GLU A 326 21.70 -6.80 9.21
N ALA A 327 21.35 -7.05 7.94
CA ALA A 327 20.21 -7.90 7.60
C ALA A 327 20.46 -9.36 8.00
N VAL A 328 21.66 -9.88 7.74
CA VAL A 328 22.09 -11.23 8.15
C VAL A 328 22.03 -11.36 9.68
N GLU A 329 22.59 -10.40 10.41
CA GLU A 329 22.55 -10.38 11.88
C GLU A 329 21.10 -10.32 12.40
N SER A 330 20.27 -9.42 11.85
CA SER A 330 18.86 -9.26 12.23
C SER A 330 18.06 -10.54 12.00
N ILE A 331 18.27 -11.25 10.89
CA ILE A 331 17.60 -12.54 10.62
C ILE A 331 18.02 -13.59 11.66
N ASN A 332 19.32 -13.68 12.00
CA ASN A 332 19.81 -14.62 13.00
C ASN A 332 19.23 -14.31 14.39
N ILE A 333 19.18 -13.02 14.79
CA ILE A 333 18.54 -12.58 16.04
C ILE A 333 17.05 -12.93 16.03
N ALA A 334 16.35 -12.68 14.93
CA ALA A 334 14.92 -12.98 14.78
C ALA A 334 14.64 -14.48 14.96
N ILE A 335 15.46 -15.34 14.37
CA ILE A 335 15.33 -16.80 14.50
C ILE A 335 15.63 -17.27 15.91
N LYS A 336 16.72 -16.78 16.51
CA LYS A 336 17.16 -17.15 17.86
C LYS A 336 16.14 -16.77 18.93
N ASN A 337 15.60 -15.55 18.84
CA ASN A 337 14.66 -14.99 19.82
C ASN A 337 13.19 -15.09 19.35
N TYR A 338 12.91 -16.00 18.42
CA TYR A 338 11.62 -16.09 17.75
C TYR A 338 10.41 -16.11 18.70
N PRO A 339 10.36 -16.91 19.79
CA PRO A 339 9.18 -17.01 20.63
C PRO A 339 8.74 -15.66 21.23
N SER A 340 9.69 -14.88 21.74
CA SER A 340 9.41 -13.59 22.37
C SER A 340 9.06 -12.50 21.34
N LEU A 341 9.78 -12.46 20.21
CA LEU A 341 9.55 -11.47 19.16
C LEU A 341 8.24 -11.74 18.40
N LYS A 342 7.85 -13.02 18.22
CA LYS A 342 6.54 -13.41 17.65
C LYS A 342 5.38 -12.76 18.41
N ILE A 343 5.39 -12.84 19.76
CA ILE A 343 4.31 -12.29 20.60
C ILE A 343 4.19 -10.79 20.37
N LYS A 344 5.30 -10.06 20.46
CA LYS A 344 5.34 -8.61 20.21
C LYS A 344 4.82 -8.25 18.80
N ALA A 345 5.22 -9.01 17.78
CA ALA A 345 4.79 -8.79 16.40
C ALA A 345 3.27 -8.95 16.27
N ILE A 346 2.69 -10.03 16.80
CA ILE A 346 1.24 -10.28 16.76
C ILE A 346 0.46 -9.17 17.47
N GLU A 347 0.90 -8.77 18.68
CA GLU A 347 0.23 -7.71 19.43
C GLU A 347 0.27 -6.38 18.68
N ARG A 348 1.41 -6.06 18.08
CA ARG A 348 1.53 -4.85 17.26
C ARG A 348 0.62 -4.88 16.02
N ALA A 349 0.56 -6.01 15.30
CA ALA A 349 -0.30 -6.16 14.12
C ALA A 349 -1.77 -5.85 14.43
N LYS A 350 -2.28 -6.25 15.60
CA LYS A 350 -3.65 -5.97 16.02
C LYS A 350 -4.00 -4.48 16.06
N THR A 351 -3.01 -3.60 16.21
CA THR A 351 -3.26 -2.14 16.23
C THR A 351 -3.62 -1.59 14.85
N PHE A 352 -3.33 -2.33 13.79
CA PHE A 352 -3.60 -1.97 12.38
C PHE A 352 -4.79 -2.73 11.79
N SER A 353 -5.58 -3.44 12.62
CA SER A 353 -6.72 -4.20 12.11
C SER A 353 -7.75 -3.28 11.42
N LYS A 354 -8.37 -3.82 10.36
CA LYS A 354 -9.47 -3.13 9.66
C LYS A 354 -10.58 -2.69 10.61
N GLN A 355 -10.92 -3.51 11.61
CA GLN A 355 -11.93 -3.18 12.59
C GLN A 355 -11.59 -1.92 13.41
N LYS A 356 -10.33 -1.80 13.88
CA LYS A 356 -9.87 -0.59 14.59
C LYS A 356 -9.90 0.66 13.72
N PHE A 357 -9.56 0.50 12.43
CA PHE A 357 -9.69 1.59 11.48
C PHE A 357 -11.14 2.04 11.36
N ILE A 358 -12.08 1.11 11.17
CA ILE A 358 -13.51 1.39 11.03
C ILE A 358 -14.03 2.14 12.27
N GLU A 359 -13.73 1.66 13.48
CA GLU A 359 -14.15 2.28 14.73
C GLU A 359 -13.58 3.71 14.87
N ALA A 360 -12.30 3.90 14.64
CA ALA A 360 -11.66 5.20 14.68
C ALA A 360 -12.21 6.15 13.61
N PHE A 361 -12.46 5.65 12.39
CA PHE A 361 -12.99 6.48 11.32
C PHE A 361 -14.46 6.88 11.57
N LYS A 362 -15.28 5.99 12.11
CA LYS A 362 -16.65 6.31 12.57
C LYS A 362 -16.62 7.44 13.60
N SER A 363 -15.76 7.34 14.60
CA SER A 363 -15.61 8.39 15.62
C SER A 363 -15.15 9.72 15.02
N LEU A 364 -14.21 9.68 14.06
CA LEU A 364 -13.76 10.87 13.34
C LEU A 364 -14.91 11.55 12.59
N VAL A 365 -15.70 10.78 11.85
CA VAL A 365 -16.84 11.29 11.07
C VAL A 365 -17.90 11.90 11.99
N LEU A 366 -18.25 11.22 13.08
CA LEU A 366 -19.23 11.72 14.06
C LEU A 366 -18.81 13.03 14.72
N ASN A 367 -17.52 13.28 14.89
CA ASN A 367 -17.00 14.55 15.44
C ASN A 367 -16.95 15.69 14.42
N LEU A 368 -17.13 15.41 13.13
CA LEU A 368 -17.11 16.41 12.05
C LEU A 368 -18.52 16.87 11.63
N ILE A 369 -19.54 16.13 12.05
CA ILE A 369 -20.95 16.37 11.77
C ILE A 369 -21.59 17.07 12.95
#